data_6f583d033ea25f89d4701b122a8b2592
#
_entry.id   6f583d033ea25f89d4701b122a8b2592
#
_cell.length_a   1.000
_cell.length_b   1.000
_cell.length_c   1.000
_cell.angle_alpha   90.00
_cell.angle_beta   90.00
_cell.angle_gamma   90.00
#
_symmetry.space_group_name_H-M   'P 1'
#
loop_
_entity.id
_entity.type
_entity.pdbx_description
1 polymer ?
#
loop_
_entity_poly.entity_id
_entity_poly.type
_entity_poly.pdbx_seq_one_letter_code
_entity_poly.pdbx_strand_id
1 'polypeptide(L)'
;MLRKLVFLTFIFITACVSDEEKEQKTQIQILSEKITENPNDITLLNDRVEYNQVKNNLESVLYDLKEIVRLDSLNTDNHLKIATIYFELSKGKNGNPKYPTLVKYHLEKSINLDAKNAEAFSLMGELLLAYGKFEDAIKSFNTSLKINYNQENSHMLMGYTFKQLNQTDNAINCFRNAVSVNPDFKEAHVQLGQIFHQLGDTMAIEYYNNALSITKDDELVLYNKALFYQDMLDWNNALDAYAVLHKVNYTHSSAHYNLGFIHMELGLYDIATNNFSDAIYSNSDFYEAYYARGNCFETLGNVKQAEIDYNRAIEINPEYTYAIEALESLRENNKRYNK
;
A
#
# COMPACT_ATOMS: atom_id res chain seq x y z
N MET A 1 75.92 -7.32 -57.05
CA MET A 1 75.00 -7.13 -55.95
C MET A 1 73.68 -6.61 -56.51
N LEU A 2 72.75 -7.54 -56.89
CA LEU A 2 71.45 -7.17 -57.45
C LEU A 2 70.44 -7.67 -56.51
N ARG A 3 69.68 -6.74 -55.90
CA ARG A 3 68.42 -7.06 -55.15
C ARG A 3 67.27 -7.26 -56.12
N LYS A 4 66.77 -8.46 -56.18
CA LYS A 4 65.51 -8.77 -56.86
C LYS A 4 64.32 -8.30 -56.05
N LEU A 5 63.56 -7.38 -56.58
CA LEU A 5 62.27 -6.94 -56.07
C LEU A 5 61.21 -7.97 -56.52
N VAL A 6 60.57 -8.59 -55.58
CA VAL A 6 59.40 -9.49 -55.84
C VAL A 6 58.16 -8.63 -55.60
N PHE A 7 57.41 -8.33 -56.68
CA PHE A 7 56.08 -7.72 -56.61
C PHE A 7 55.05 -8.81 -56.22
N LEU A 8 54.51 -8.71 -55.03
CA LEU A 8 53.33 -9.48 -54.61
C LEU A 8 52.09 -8.66 -55.01
N THR A 9 51.38 -9.13 -56.05
CA THR A 9 50.04 -8.64 -56.40
C THR A 9 49.02 -9.19 -55.40
N PHE A 10 48.53 -8.33 -54.52
CA PHE A 10 47.35 -8.59 -53.73
C PHE A 10 46.10 -8.52 -54.60
N ILE A 11 45.50 -9.65 -54.87
CA ILE A 11 44.14 -9.72 -55.43
C ILE A 11 43.15 -9.47 -54.30
N PHE A 12 42.57 -8.27 -54.23
CA PHE A 12 41.39 -8.05 -53.39
C PHE A 12 40.18 -8.75 -53.98
N ILE A 13 39.83 -9.88 -53.41
CA ILE A 13 38.53 -10.49 -53.61
C ILE A 13 37.57 -9.71 -52.69
N THR A 14 36.85 -8.72 -53.22
CA THR A 14 35.67 -8.18 -52.59
C THR A 14 34.57 -9.23 -52.63
N ALA A 15 34.49 -10.03 -51.59
CA ALA A 15 33.28 -10.80 -51.31
C ALA A 15 32.22 -9.79 -50.86
N CYS A 16 31.29 -9.50 -51.71
CA CYS A 16 30.01 -8.91 -51.29
C CYS A 16 29.31 -9.96 -50.40
N VAL A 17 29.51 -9.84 -49.13
CA VAL A 17 28.63 -10.49 -48.14
C VAL A 17 27.41 -9.57 -48.04
N SER A 18 26.36 -9.93 -48.76
CA SER A 18 25.04 -9.43 -48.49
C SER A 18 24.54 -10.16 -47.24
N ASP A 19 25.01 -9.74 -46.10
CA ASP A 19 24.36 -10.06 -44.84
C ASP A 19 23.06 -9.23 -44.75
N GLU A 20 21.99 -9.72 -45.34
CA GLU A 20 20.66 -9.49 -44.84
C GLU A 20 20.61 -10.15 -43.46
N GLU A 21 21.01 -9.46 -42.41
CA GLU A 21 20.57 -9.78 -41.04
C GLU A 21 19.04 -9.81 -41.08
N LYS A 22 18.47 -10.99 -41.24
CA LYS A 22 17.04 -11.19 -41.00
C LYS A 22 16.81 -10.87 -39.53
N GLU A 23 16.36 -9.64 -39.26
CA GLU A 23 15.93 -9.22 -37.95
C GLU A 23 14.90 -10.25 -37.45
N GLN A 24 15.26 -10.95 -36.38
CA GLN A 24 14.41 -12.02 -35.86
C GLN A 24 13.15 -11.37 -35.27
N LYS A 25 12.01 -11.52 -35.95
CA LYS A 25 10.75 -10.94 -35.53
C LYS A 25 10.41 -11.33 -34.12
N THR A 26 10.00 -10.37 -33.32
CA THR A 26 9.51 -10.63 -31.97
C THR A 26 8.19 -11.39 -32.00
N GLN A 27 7.87 -12.12 -30.92
CA GLN A 27 6.61 -12.88 -30.81
C GLN A 27 5.37 -11.98 -31.09
N ILE A 28 5.38 -10.73 -30.62
CA ILE A 28 4.26 -9.79 -30.84
C ILE A 28 4.15 -9.37 -32.31
N GLN A 29 5.26 -9.23 -33.04
CA GLN A 29 5.24 -8.93 -34.47
C GLN A 29 4.64 -10.09 -35.25
N ILE A 30 5.02 -11.33 -34.95
CA ILE A 30 4.49 -12.54 -35.57
C ILE A 30 2.99 -12.66 -35.32
N LEU A 31 2.53 -12.46 -34.07
CA LEU A 31 1.09 -12.49 -33.75
C LEU A 31 0.32 -11.40 -34.50
N SER A 32 0.86 -10.18 -34.55
CA SER A 32 0.22 -9.05 -35.23
C SER A 32 0.09 -9.27 -36.75
N GLU A 33 1.08 -9.89 -37.40
CA GLU A 33 1.02 -10.26 -38.80
C GLU A 33 -0.05 -11.32 -39.05
N LYS A 34 -0.07 -12.39 -38.24
CA LYS A 34 -1.09 -13.45 -38.33
C LYS A 34 -2.52 -12.90 -38.13
N ILE A 35 -2.70 -11.96 -37.18
CA ILE A 35 -3.99 -11.30 -36.94
C ILE A 35 -4.36 -10.40 -38.13
N THR A 36 -3.38 -9.76 -38.77
CA THR A 36 -3.64 -8.96 -39.99
C THR A 36 -4.14 -9.84 -41.14
N GLU A 37 -3.61 -11.05 -41.27
CA GLU A 37 -4.05 -12.04 -42.27
C GLU A 37 -5.42 -12.65 -41.91
N ASN A 38 -5.69 -12.85 -40.60
CA ASN A 38 -6.91 -13.48 -40.09
C ASN A 38 -7.52 -12.65 -38.95
N PRO A 39 -8.13 -11.47 -39.21
CA PRO A 39 -8.56 -10.50 -38.19
C PRO A 39 -9.71 -10.98 -37.31
N ASN A 40 -10.42 -12.02 -37.70
CA ASN A 40 -11.54 -12.60 -36.94
C ASN A 40 -11.16 -13.89 -36.19
N ASP A 41 -9.87 -14.25 -36.16
CA ASP A 41 -9.41 -15.44 -35.42
C ASP A 41 -9.29 -15.10 -33.93
N ILE A 42 -10.30 -15.55 -33.15
CA ILE A 42 -10.40 -15.34 -31.72
C ILE A 42 -9.20 -15.99 -31.00
N THR A 43 -8.63 -17.09 -31.50
CA THR A 43 -7.48 -17.75 -30.88
C THR A 43 -6.24 -16.86 -30.94
N LEU A 44 -5.94 -16.30 -32.12
CA LEU A 44 -4.82 -15.37 -32.28
C LEU A 44 -4.98 -14.10 -31.46
N LEU A 45 -6.22 -13.58 -31.36
CA LEU A 45 -6.52 -12.43 -30.49
C LEU A 45 -6.28 -12.77 -29.01
N ASN A 46 -6.71 -13.94 -28.54
CA ASN A 46 -6.46 -14.40 -27.17
C ASN A 46 -4.94 -14.59 -26.90
N ASP A 47 -4.20 -15.17 -27.84
CA ASP A 47 -2.73 -15.32 -27.70
C ASP A 47 -2.06 -13.93 -27.51
N ARG A 48 -2.55 -12.91 -28.25
CA ARG A 48 -2.03 -11.53 -28.09
C ARG A 48 -2.50 -10.86 -26.80
N VAL A 49 -3.70 -11.15 -26.33
CA VAL A 49 -4.18 -10.74 -24.99
C VAL A 49 -3.26 -11.29 -23.91
N GLU A 50 -2.98 -12.60 -23.91
CA GLU A 50 -2.09 -13.24 -22.92
C GLU A 50 -0.68 -12.63 -22.95
N TYR A 51 -0.11 -12.46 -24.13
CA TYR A 51 1.19 -11.82 -24.28
C TYR A 51 1.23 -10.41 -23.67
N ASN A 52 0.22 -9.58 -23.98
CA ASN A 52 0.13 -8.20 -23.50
C ASN A 52 -0.20 -8.12 -22.00
N GLN A 53 -0.94 -9.08 -21.45
CA GLN A 53 -1.18 -9.17 -20.00
C GLN A 53 0.10 -9.39 -19.22
N VAL A 54 0.97 -10.31 -19.66
CA VAL A 54 2.28 -10.55 -19.04
C VAL A 54 3.17 -9.29 -19.10
N LYS A 55 3.01 -8.45 -20.12
CA LYS A 55 3.74 -7.18 -20.28
C LYS A 55 3.05 -5.99 -19.60
N ASN A 56 1.92 -6.21 -18.92
CA ASN A 56 1.10 -5.19 -18.30
C ASN A 56 0.66 -4.06 -19.27
N ASN A 57 0.50 -4.40 -20.56
CA ASN A 57 0.02 -3.47 -21.59
C ASN A 57 -1.52 -3.51 -21.67
N LEU A 58 -2.17 -2.92 -20.66
CA LEU A 58 -3.63 -3.00 -20.50
C LEU A 58 -4.42 -2.39 -21.66
N GLU A 59 -3.89 -1.37 -22.33
CA GLU A 59 -4.57 -0.75 -23.49
C GLU A 59 -4.63 -1.70 -24.69
N SER A 60 -3.53 -2.40 -24.97
CA SER A 60 -3.51 -3.41 -26.04
C SER A 60 -4.39 -4.61 -25.72
N VAL A 61 -4.39 -5.07 -24.47
CA VAL A 61 -5.30 -6.12 -23.99
C VAL A 61 -6.75 -5.71 -24.21
N LEU A 62 -7.10 -4.48 -23.82
CA LEU A 62 -8.45 -3.95 -23.95
C LEU A 62 -8.89 -3.83 -25.42
N TYR A 63 -7.95 -3.48 -26.31
CA TYR A 63 -8.23 -3.42 -27.76
C TYR A 63 -8.65 -4.80 -28.29
N ASP A 64 -7.86 -5.83 -28.00
CA ASP A 64 -8.12 -7.19 -28.48
C ASP A 64 -9.36 -7.81 -27.83
N LEU A 65 -9.58 -7.61 -26.55
CA LEU A 65 -10.78 -8.10 -25.86
C LEU A 65 -12.07 -7.48 -26.44
N LYS A 66 -12.04 -6.21 -26.85
CA LYS A 66 -13.19 -5.59 -27.53
C LYS A 66 -13.48 -6.23 -28.87
N GLU A 67 -12.45 -6.57 -29.65
CA GLU A 67 -12.62 -7.30 -30.90
C GLU A 67 -13.15 -8.71 -30.64
N ILE A 68 -12.65 -9.41 -29.63
CA ILE A 68 -13.16 -10.73 -29.23
C ILE A 68 -14.65 -10.64 -28.87
N VAL A 69 -15.06 -9.65 -28.06
CA VAL A 69 -16.46 -9.45 -27.67
C VAL A 69 -17.33 -9.04 -28.87
N ARG A 70 -16.78 -8.34 -29.86
CA ARG A 70 -17.49 -8.06 -31.11
C ARG A 70 -17.78 -9.35 -31.91
N LEU A 71 -16.85 -10.30 -31.87
CA LEU A 71 -16.98 -11.60 -32.58
C LEU A 71 -17.80 -12.61 -31.79
N ASP A 72 -17.63 -12.65 -30.48
CA ASP A 72 -18.37 -13.50 -29.55
C ASP A 72 -18.85 -12.68 -28.34
N SER A 73 -20.06 -12.14 -28.49
CA SER A 73 -20.68 -11.26 -27.49
C SER A 73 -21.33 -12.02 -26.32
N LEU A 74 -21.34 -13.34 -26.34
CA LEU A 74 -21.99 -14.18 -25.32
C LEU A 74 -21.00 -14.74 -24.30
N ASN A 75 -19.71 -14.47 -24.46
CA ASN A 75 -18.71 -14.93 -23.52
C ASN A 75 -18.67 -14.01 -22.30
N THR A 76 -19.12 -14.53 -21.16
CA THR A 76 -19.22 -13.80 -19.88
C THR A 76 -17.86 -13.37 -19.35
N ASP A 77 -16.81 -14.22 -19.52
CA ASP A 77 -15.49 -13.97 -18.98
C ASP A 77 -14.78 -12.80 -19.69
N ASN A 78 -15.03 -12.64 -20.99
CA ASN A 78 -14.45 -11.53 -21.74
C ASN A 78 -15.05 -10.19 -21.28
N HIS A 79 -16.35 -10.15 -20.98
CA HIS A 79 -16.96 -8.97 -20.38
C HIS A 79 -16.40 -8.68 -19.00
N LEU A 80 -16.20 -9.69 -18.15
CA LEU A 80 -15.57 -9.51 -16.84
C LEU A 80 -14.13 -8.99 -16.95
N LYS A 81 -13.31 -9.59 -17.84
CA LYS A 81 -11.93 -9.13 -18.10
C LYS A 81 -11.88 -7.65 -18.53
N ILE A 82 -12.76 -7.24 -19.46
CA ILE A 82 -12.86 -5.84 -19.89
C ILE A 82 -13.23 -4.93 -18.71
N ALA A 83 -14.20 -5.33 -17.88
CA ALA A 83 -14.59 -4.57 -16.70
C ALA A 83 -13.43 -4.41 -15.73
N THR A 84 -12.69 -5.49 -15.44
CA THR A 84 -11.50 -5.47 -14.56
C THR A 84 -10.44 -4.49 -15.07
N ILE A 85 -10.14 -4.52 -16.37
CA ILE A 85 -9.13 -3.61 -16.95
C ILE A 85 -9.59 -2.15 -16.87
N TYR A 86 -10.85 -1.86 -17.21
CA TYR A 86 -11.37 -0.49 -17.07
C TYR A 86 -11.36 -0.03 -15.62
N PHE A 87 -11.62 -0.94 -14.67
CA PHE A 87 -11.58 -0.62 -13.26
C PHE A 87 -10.15 -0.27 -12.80
N GLU A 88 -9.15 -1.07 -13.19
CA GLU A 88 -7.74 -0.77 -12.91
C GLU A 88 -7.30 0.57 -13.53
N LEU A 89 -7.65 0.80 -14.79
CA LEU A 89 -7.35 2.06 -15.47
C LEU A 89 -8.06 3.27 -14.83
N SER A 90 -9.18 3.06 -14.12
CA SER A 90 -9.90 4.12 -13.42
C SER A 90 -9.24 4.56 -12.12
N LYS A 91 -8.43 3.71 -11.49
CA LYS A 91 -7.73 3.99 -10.21
C LYS A 91 -6.56 4.97 -10.36
N GLY A 92 -6.07 5.22 -11.57
CA GLY A 92 -4.95 6.13 -11.83
C GLY A 92 -5.32 7.60 -11.64
N LYS A 93 -4.33 8.45 -11.27
CA LYS A 93 -4.50 9.92 -11.11
C LYS A 93 -5.12 10.62 -12.34
N ASN A 94 -4.96 10.04 -13.53
CA ASN A 94 -5.48 10.53 -14.80
C ASN A 94 -6.58 9.62 -15.37
N GLY A 95 -7.29 8.87 -14.52
CA GLY A 95 -8.33 7.95 -14.94
C GLY A 95 -9.41 8.65 -15.79
N ASN A 96 -9.76 8.07 -16.93
CA ASN A 96 -10.82 8.63 -17.77
C ASN A 96 -12.18 8.55 -17.05
N PRO A 97 -12.92 9.66 -16.89
CA PRO A 97 -14.18 9.69 -16.14
C PRO A 97 -15.29 8.81 -16.76
N LYS A 98 -15.09 8.30 -17.98
CA LYS A 98 -16.01 7.34 -18.62
C LYS A 98 -15.76 5.89 -18.16
N TYR A 99 -14.58 5.56 -17.63
CA TYR A 99 -14.26 4.18 -17.29
C TYR A 99 -15.23 3.55 -16.28
N PRO A 100 -15.62 4.22 -15.20
CA PRO A 100 -16.59 3.64 -14.26
C PRO A 100 -17.93 3.23 -14.90
N THR A 101 -18.42 4.02 -15.85
CA THR A 101 -19.63 3.67 -16.59
C THR A 101 -19.42 2.43 -17.47
N LEU A 102 -18.22 2.30 -18.07
CA LEU A 102 -17.86 1.14 -18.89
C LEU A 102 -17.65 -0.11 -18.01
N VAL A 103 -17.04 0.03 -16.84
CA VAL A 103 -16.95 -1.04 -15.83
C VAL A 103 -18.34 -1.57 -15.53
N LYS A 104 -19.24 -0.69 -15.11
CA LYS A 104 -20.62 -1.06 -14.79
C LYS A 104 -21.33 -1.76 -15.95
N TYR A 105 -21.22 -1.21 -17.17
CA TYR A 105 -21.82 -1.80 -18.36
C TYR A 105 -21.35 -3.24 -18.61
N HIS A 106 -20.04 -3.48 -18.57
CA HIS A 106 -19.49 -4.80 -18.82
C HIS A 106 -19.79 -5.78 -17.68
N LEU A 107 -19.83 -5.32 -16.42
CA LEU A 107 -20.26 -6.15 -15.28
C LEU A 107 -21.73 -6.56 -15.42
N GLU A 108 -22.63 -5.63 -15.77
CA GLU A 108 -24.04 -5.93 -16.01
C GLU A 108 -24.21 -6.94 -17.15
N LYS A 109 -23.40 -6.83 -18.21
CA LYS A 109 -23.38 -7.83 -19.29
C LYS A 109 -22.93 -9.19 -18.81
N SER A 110 -21.82 -9.27 -18.06
CA SER A 110 -21.31 -10.52 -17.50
C SER A 110 -22.35 -11.19 -16.60
N ILE A 111 -22.96 -10.42 -15.67
CA ILE A 111 -24.00 -10.92 -14.76
C ILE A 111 -25.26 -11.38 -15.48
N ASN A 112 -25.67 -10.66 -16.53
CA ASN A 112 -26.86 -11.06 -17.33
C ASN A 112 -26.62 -12.33 -18.15
N LEU A 113 -25.38 -12.57 -18.58
CA LEU A 113 -25.00 -13.77 -19.32
C LEU A 113 -24.82 -14.96 -18.38
N ASP A 114 -24.26 -14.73 -17.19
CA ASP A 114 -24.10 -15.73 -16.13
C ASP A 114 -24.43 -15.12 -14.76
N ALA A 115 -25.65 -15.37 -14.29
CA ALA A 115 -26.12 -14.95 -12.97
C ALA A 115 -25.40 -15.68 -11.80
N LYS A 116 -24.53 -16.64 -12.08
CA LYS A 116 -23.70 -17.34 -11.10
C LYS A 116 -22.23 -16.91 -11.12
N ASN A 117 -21.90 -15.86 -11.85
CA ASN A 117 -20.55 -15.31 -11.89
C ASN A 117 -20.28 -14.52 -10.60
N ALA A 118 -19.74 -15.23 -9.58
CA ALA A 118 -19.44 -14.66 -8.26
C ALA A 118 -18.42 -13.49 -8.34
N GLU A 119 -17.44 -13.59 -9.25
CA GLU A 119 -16.39 -12.57 -9.41
C GLU A 119 -16.96 -11.26 -9.99
N ALA A 120 -17.91 -11.36 -10.92
CA ALA A 120 -18.58 -10.18 -11.46
C ALA A 120 -19.39 -9.44 -10.39
N PHE A 121 -20.05 -10.16 -9.47
CA PHE A 121 -20.71 -9.54 -8.32
C PHE A 121 -19.72 -8.95 -7.32
N SER A 122 -18.58 -9.61 -7.09
CA SER A 122 -17.53 -9.08 -6.22
C SER A 122 -16.99 -7.75 -6.76
N LEU A 123 -16.64 -7.69 -8.04
CA LEU A 123 -16.13 -6.48 -8.68
C LEU A 123 -17.20 -5.37 -8.77
N MET A 124 -18.49 -5.74 -8.92
CA MET A 124 -19.59 -4.78 -8.83
C MET A 124 -19.68 -4.19 -7.42
N GLY A 125 -19.50 -4.99 -6.38
CA GLY A 125 -19.44 -4.53 -4.99
C GLY A 125 -18.27 -3.57 -4.76
N GLU A 126 -17.08 -3.88 -5.29
CA GLU A 126 -15.90 -3.02 -5.19
C GLU A 126 -16.12 -1.66 -5.90
N LEU A 127 -16.70 -1.68 -7.10
CA LEU A 127 -17.08 -0.47 -7.82
C LEU A 127 -18.05 0.39 -7.00
N LEU A 128 -19.09 -0.22 -6.43
CA LEU A 128 -20.09 0.49 -5.64
C LEU A 128 -19.50 1.07 -4.35
N LEU A 129 -18.62 0.32 -3.69
CA LEU A 129 -17.85 0.80 -2.53
C LEU A 129 -17.02 2.03 -2.88
N ALA A 130 -16.29 2.01 -3.99
CA ALA A 130 -15.48 3.14 -4.45
C ALA A 130 -16.33 4.41 -4.72
N TYR A 131 -17.60 4.24 -5.02
CA TYR A 131 -18.57 5.35 -5.22
C TYR A 131 -19.40 5.69 -3.97
N GLY A 132 -19.08 5.15 -2.81
CA GLY A 132 -19.79 5.39 -1.56
C GLY A 132 -21.22 4.83 -1.52
N LYS A 133 -21.55 3.88 -2.43
CA LYS A 133 -22.86 3.21 -2.46
C LYS A 133 -22.84 1.97 -1.59
N PHE A 134 -22.69 2.17 -0.29
CA PHE A 134 -22.34 1.13 0.68
C PHE A 134 -23.40 0.01 0.76
N GLU A 135 -24.69 0.35 0.80
CA GLU A 135 -25.76 -0.64 0.90
C GLU A 135 -25.85 -1.52 -0.36
N ASP A 136 -25.63 -0.94 -1.53
CA ASP A 136 -25.65 -1.70 -2.80
C ASP A 136 -24.36 -2.53 -2.96
N ALA A 137 -23.21 -2.03 -2.45
CA ALA A 137 -21.98 -2.80 -2.37
C ALA A 137 -22.15 -4.06 -1.51
N ILE A 138 -22.76 -3.92 -0.32
CA ILE A 138 -23.07 -5.07 0.57
C ILE A 138 -23.99 -6.08 -0.10
N LYS A 139 -25.02 -5.63 -0.84
CA LYS A 139 -25.89 -6.55 -1.61
C LYS A 139 -25.11 -7.33 -2.66
N SER A 140 -24.21 -6.66 -3.37
CA SER A 140 -23.39 -7.28 -4.39
C SER A 140 -22.40 -8.29 -3.80
N PHE A 141 -21.68 -7.94 -2.72
CA PHE A 141 -20.80 -8.87 -2.00
C PHE A 141 -21.57 -10.05 -1.43
N ASN A 142 -22.73 -9.85 -0.81
CA ASN A 142 -23.57 -10.93 -0.32
C ASN A 142 -24.02 -11.88 -1.44
N THR A 143 -24.32 -11.36 -2.63
CA THR A 143 -24.65 -12.20 -3.78
C THR A 143 -23.45 -13.00 -4.25
N SER A 144 -22.29 -12.37 -4.35
CA SER A 144 -21.02 -13.03 -4.66
C SER A 144 -20.71 -14.17 -3.69
N LEU A 145 -20.77 -13.91 -2.38
CA LEU A 145 -20.47 -14.87 -1.33
C LEU A 145 -21.52 -15.99 -1.17
N LYS A 146 -22.77 -15.77 -1.59
CA LYS A 146 -23.78 -16.84 -1.69
C LYS A 146 -23.47 -17.80 -2.84
N ILE A 147 -22.87 -17.31 -3.93
CA ILE A 147 -22.50 -18.13 -5.08
C ILE A 147 -21.19 -18.87 -4.79
N ASN A 148 -20.20 -18.16 -4.29
CA ASN A 148 -18.91 -18.70 -3.88
C ASN A 148 -18.48 -18.05 -2.56
N TYR A 149 -18.57 -18.82 -1.48
CA TYR A 149 -18.18 -18.34 -0.14
C TYR A 149 -16.67 -18.16 0.00
N ASN A 150 -15.87 -18.94 -0.73
CA ASN A 150 -14.42 -18.95 -0.62
C ASN A 150 -13.76 -17.80 -1.41
N GLN A 151 -14.16 -16.58 -1.08
CA GLN A 151 -13.61 -15.35 -1.66
C GLN A 151 -13.19 -14.42 -0.53
N GLU A 152 -11.94 -14.56 -0.06
CA GLU A 152 -11.37 -13.76 1.02
C GLU A 152 -11.45 -12.26 0.73
N ASN A 153 -11.20 -11.85 -0.52
CA ASN A 153 -11.28 -10.44 -0.92
C ASN A 153 -12.71 -9.88 -0.81
N SER A 154 -13.74 -10.66 -1.17
CA SER A 154 -15.13 -10.22 -1.03
C SER A 154 -15.52 -10.03 0.44
N HIS A 155 -15.10 -10.93 1.33
CA HIS A 155 -15.26 -10.77 2.77
C HIS A 155 -14.53 -9.54 3.28
N MET A 156 -13.28 -9.32 2.83
CA MET A 156 -12.45 -8.19 3.20
C MET A 156 -13.09 -6.85 2.81
N LEU A 157 -13.50 -6.71 1.55
CA LEU A 157 -14.13 -5.49 1.03
C LEU A 157 -15.49 -5.21 1.67
N MET A 158 -16.27 -6.27 1.96
CA MET A 158 -17.51 -6.14 2.71
C MET A 158 -17.24 -5.68 4.15
N GLY A 159 -16.18 -6.16 4.78
CA GLY A 159 -15.71 -5.69 6.10
C GLY A 159 -15.35 -4.20 6.08
N TYR A 160 -14.62 -3.75 5.09
CA TYR A 160 -14.36 -2.31 4.89
C TYR A 160 -15.64 -1.50 4.67
N THR A 161 -16.60 -2.05 3.92
CA THR A 161 -17.88 -1.38 3.69
C THR A 161 -18.63 -1.18 5.01
N PHE A 162 -18.64 -2.19 5.89
CA PHE A 162 -19.25 -2.07 7.23
C PHE A 162 -18.49 -1.09 8.14
N LYS A 163 -17.15 -1.00 8.03
CA LYS A 163 -16.37 0.05 8.73
C LYS A 163 -16.80 1.46 8.32
N GLN A 164 -17.01 1.71 7.02
CA GLN A 164 -17.49 3.01 6.54
C GLN A 164 -18.89 3.38 7.09
N LEU A 165 -19.70 2.38 7.39
CA LEU A 165 -21.01 2.54 8.01
C LEU A 165 -20.97 2.53 9.56
N ASN A 166 -19.79 2.50 10.17
CA ASN A 166 -19.58 2.39 11.63
C ASN A 166 -20.25 1.13 12.24
N GLN A 167 -20.40 0.06 11.46
CA GLN A 167 -20.97 -1.21 11.88
C GLN A 167 -19.85 -2.19 12.28
N THR A 168 -19.23 -1.92 13.42
CA THR A 168 -18.00 -2.60 13.87
C THR A 168 -18.17 -4.11 13.99
N ASP A 169 -19.28 -4.62 14.58
CA ASP A 169 -19.50 -6.06 14.74
C ASP A 169 -19.62 -6.77 13.38
N ASN A 170 -20.30 -6.16 12.42
CA ASN A 170 -20.40 -6.70 11.07
C ASN A 170 -19.04 -6.72 10.37
N ALA A 171 -18.24 -5.68 10.55
CA ALA A 171 -16.87 -5.61 10.01
C ALA A 171 -15.99 -6.73 10.60
N ILE A 172 -16.01 -6.93 11.93
CA ILE A 172 -15.28 -8.01 12.62
C ILE A 172 -15.66 -9.37 12.02
N ASN A 173 -16.97 -9.63 11.87
CA ASN A 173 -17.45 -10.91 11.31
C ASN A 173 -16.95 -11.12 9.88
N CYS A 174 -16.95 -10.08 9.05
CA CYS A 174 -16.44 -10.16 7.68
C CYS A 174 -14.93 -10.44 7.64
N PHE A 175 -14.12 -9.73 8.44
CA PHE A 175 -12.69 -9.98 8.50
C PHE A 175 -12.35 -11.36 9.07
N ARG A 176 -13.10 -11.85 10.07
CA ARG A 176 -12.96 -13.23 10.57
C ARG A 176 -13.29 -14.26 9.50
N ASN A 177 -14.30 -14.02 8.68
CA ASN A 177 -14.62 -14.90 7.55
C ASN A 177 -13.49 -14.89 6.51
N ALA A 178 -12.88 -13.72 6.21
CA ALA A 178 -11.72 -13.62 5.33
C ALA A 178 -10.55 -14.47 5.85
N VAL A 179 -10.22 -14.38 7.14
CA VAL A 179 -9.21 -15.21 7.81
C VAL A 179 -9.58 -16.71 7.78
N SER A 180 -10.86 -17.05 7.97
CA SER A 180 -11.32 -18.44 7.91
C SER A 180 -11.14 -19.05 6.52
N VAL A 181 -11.33 -18.27 5.46
CA VAL A 181 -11.12 -18.69 4.06
C VAL A 181 -9.64 -18.77 3.74
N ASN A 182 -8.87 -17.77 4.13
CA ASN A 182 -7.43 -17.69 3.93
C ASN A 182 -6.73 -17.28 5.24
N PRO A 183 -6.21 -18.26 6.01
CA PRO A 183 -5.53 -17.99 7.27
C PRO A 183 -4.28 -17.10 7.13
N ASP A 184 -3.66 -17.08 5.95
CA ASP A 184 -2.49 -16.26 5.65
C ASP A 184 -2.86 -14.88 5.04
N PHE A 185 -4.12 -14.48 5.15
CA PHE A 185 -4.55 -13.17 4.65
C PHE A 185 -4.19 -12.07 5.66
N LYS A 186 -2.96 -11.62 5.58
CA LYS A 186 -2.35 -10.66 6.49
C LYS A 186 -3.22 -9.42 6.72
N GLU A 187 -3.77 -8.84 5.66
CA GLU A 187 -4.58 -7.62 5.73
C GLU A 187 -5.80 -7.78 6.63
N ALA A 188 -6.44 -8.95 6.63
CA ALA A 188 -7.59 -9.23 7.50
C ALA A 188 -7.17 -9.30 8.98
N HIS A 189 -6.03 -9.94 9.27
CA HIS A 189 -5.46 -9.92 10.63
C HIS A 189 -5.13 -8.50 11.09
N VAL A 190 -4.53 -7.68 10.23
CA VAL A 190 -4.21 -6.27 10.55
C VAL A 190 -5.49 -5.49 10.87
N GLN A 191 -6.56 -5.65 10.08
CA GLN A 191 -7.82 -4.96 10.34
C GLN A 191 -8.48 -5.39 11.64
N LEU A 192 -8.47 -6.69 11.96
CA LEU A 192 -8.94 -7.19 13.24
C LEU A 192 -8.10 -6.65 14.40
N GLY A 193 -6.77 -6.70 14.28
CA GLY A 193 -5.87 -6.12 15.27
C GLY A 193 -6.18 -4.65 15.55
N GLN A 194 -6.35 -3.83 14.50
CA GLN A 194 -6.69 -2.42 14.63
C GLN A 194 -8.05 -2.18 15.29
N ILE A 195 -9.07 -2.98 14.95
CA ILE A 195 -10.40 -2.85 15.56
C ILE A 195 -10.33 -3.21 17.04
N PHE A 196 -9.71 -4.33 17.40
CA PHE A 196 -9.59 -4.74 18.81
C PHE A 196 -8.70 -3.78 19.60
N HIS A 197 -7.69 -3.17 18.98
CA HIS A 197 -6.91 -2.09 19.57
C HIS A 197 -7.81 -0.88 19.92
N GLN A 198 -8.63 -0.42 18.99
CA GLN A 198 -9.58 0.68 19.23
C GLN A 198 -10.61 0.36 20.33
N LEU A 199 -10.95 -0.91 20.52
CA LEU A 199 -11.84 -1.38 21.58
C LEU A 199 -11.11 -1.58 22.93
N GLY A 200 -9.78 -1.42 22.98
CA GLY A 200 -8.98 -1.74 24.16
C GLY A 200 -8.94 -3.23 24.50
N ASP A 201 -9.21 -4.10 23.54
CA ASP A 201 -9.28 -5.56 23.74
C ASP A 201 -7.93 -6.22 23.42
N THR A 202 -7.47 -7.06 24.34
CA THR A 202 -6.20 -7.79 24.23
C THR A 202 -6.11 -8.74 23.04
N MET A 203 -7.23 -9.10 22.41
CA MET A 203 -7.25 -9.83 21.15
C MET A 203 -6.47 -9.11 20.05
N ALA A 204 -6.27 -7.79 20.14
CA ALA A 204 -5.42 -7.04 19.23
C ALA A 204 -4.03 -7.66 19.10
N ILE A 205 -3.43 -8.11 20.22
CA ILE A 205 -2.08 -8.71 20.26
C ILE A 205 -2.04 -10.01 19.44
N GLU A 206 -3.06 -10.86 19.60
CA GLU A 206 -3.17 -12.13 18.87
C GLU A 206 -3.19 -11.87 17.35
N TYR A 207 -4.04 -10.95 16.90
CA TYR A 207 -4.16 -10.63 15.49
C TYR A 207 -2.90 -9.97 14.92
N TYR A 208 -2.24 -9.08 15.67
CA TYR A 208 -0.94 -8.54 15.26
C TYR A 208 0.15 -9.61 15.20
N ASN A 209 0.17 -10.56 16.15
CA ASN A 209 1.10 -11.67 16.10
C ASN A 209 0.85 -12.58 14.89
N ASN A 210 -0.42 -12.84 14.54
CA ASN A 210 -0.76 -13.62 13.35
C ASN A 210 -0.30 -12.89 12.09
N ALA A 211 -0.52 -11.59 11.97
CA ALA A 211 0.00 -10.78 10.85
C ALA A 211 1.53 -10.82 10.76
N LEU A 212 2.25 -10.74 11.91
CA LEU A 212 3.71 -10.83 11.97
C LEU A 212 4.24 -12.24 11.71
N SER A 213 3.45 -13.29 11.92
CA SER A 213 3.83 -14.66 11.53
C SER A 213 3.92 -14.81 10.01
N ILE A 214 3.11 -14.05 9.26
CA ILE A 214 3.07 -14.02 7.79
C ILE A 214 4.18 -13.10 7.26
N THR A 215 4.34 -11.91 7.84
CA THR A 215 5.39 -10.94 7.45
C THR A 215 6.08 -10.41 8.72
N LYS A 216 7.22 -11.01 9.06
CA LYS A 216 7.92 -10.75 10.34
C LYS A 216 8.36 -9.31 10.54
N ASP A 217 8.77 -8.65 9.46
CA ASP A 217 9.38 -7.32 9.47
C ASP A 217 8.40 -6.24 8.99
N ASP A 218 7.07 -6.45 9.17
CA ASP A 218 6.07 -5.46 8.83
C ASP A 218 6.09 -4.31 9.86
N GLU A 219 6.69 -3.19 9.46
CA GLU A 219 6.88 -2.01 10.30
C GLU A 219 5.58 -1.46 10.88
N LEU A 220 4.51 -1.43 10.04
CA LEU A 220 3.21 -0.92 10.46
C LEU A 220 2.60 -1.81 11.56
N VAL A 221 2.70 -3.12 11.42
CA VAL A 221 2.16 -4.07 12.39
C VAL A 221 2.96 -4.05 13.68
N LEU A 222 4.30 -4.00 13.59
CA LEU A 222 5.20 -3.86 14.74
C LEU A 222 4.89 -2.57 15.51
N TYR A 223 4.74 -1.46 14.81
CA TYR A 223 4.39 -0.17 15.41
C TYR A 223 3.02 -0.20 16.11
N ASN A 224 2.00 -0.71 15.43
CA ASN A 224 0.64 -0.79 15.99
C ASN A 224 0.59 -1.70 17.23
N LYS A 225 1.36 -2.80 17.24
CA LYS A 225 1.48 -3.69 18.40
C LYS A 225 2.16 -2.98 19.57
N ALA A 226 3.25 -2.24 19.32
CA ALA A 226 3.94 -1.47 20.34
C ALA A 226 3.04 -0.37 20.91
N LEU A 227 2.32 0.34 20.04
CA LEU A 227 1.36 1.37 20.42
C LEU A 227 0.22 0.80 21.27
N PHE A 228 -0.30 -0.39 20.94
CA PHE A 228 -1.31 -1.04 21.76
C PHE A 228 -0.82 -1.28 23.21
N TYR A 229 0.38 -1.81 23.39
CA TYR A 229 0.94 -1.98 24.72
C TYR A 229 1.14 -0.65 25.45
N GLN A 230 1.55 0.39 24.73
CA GLN A 230 1.67 1.74 25.28
C GLN A 230 0.30 2.30 25.74
N ASP A 231 -0.74 2.14 24.93
CA ASP A 231 -2.10 2.60 25.28
C ASP A 231 -2.69 1.85 26.49
N MET A 232 -2.27 0.59 26.66
CA MET A 232 -2.59 -0.22 27.84
C MET A 232 -1.69 0.05 29.05
N LEU A 233 -0.76 1.02 28.96
CA LEU A 233 0.24 1.35 29.95
C LEU A 233 1.16 0.17 30.33
N ASP A 234 1.25 -0.83 29.47
CA ASP A 234 2.17 -1.96 29.61
C ASP A 234 3.56 -1.58 29.06
N TRP A 235 4.28 -0.75 29.83
CA TRP A 235 5.55 -0.17 29.41
C TRP A 235 6.60 -1.20 29.05
N ASN A 236 6.66 -2.33 29.75
CA ASN A 236 7.66 -3.36 29.48
C ASN A 236 7.45 -3.98 28.08
N ASN A 237 6.24 -4.42 27.78
CA ASN A 237 5.94 -4.99 26.48
C ASN A 237 5.98 -3.94 25.36
N ALA A 238 5.64 -2.68 25.64
CA ALA A 238 5.79 -1.58 24.69
C ALA A 238 7.24 -1.34 24.32
N LEU A 239 8.15 -1.25 25.32
CA LEU A 239 9.59 -1.08 25.11
C LEU A 239 10.18 -2.23 24.29
N ASP A 240 9.83 -3.48 24.62
CA ASP A 240 10.26 -4.66 23.87
C ASP A 240 9.79 -4.63 22.43
N ALA A 241 8.52 -4.27 22.20
CA ALA A 241 7.95 -4.19 20.85
C ALA A 241 8.60 -3.07 20.01
N TYR A 242 8.82 -1.89 20.60
CA TYR A 242 9.56 -0.81 19.92
C TYR A 242 11.03 -1.19 19.66
N ALA A 243 11.67 -1.95 20.54
CA ALA A 243 13.02 -2.46 20.31
C ALA A 243 13.10 -3.42 19.12
N VAL A 244 12.04 -4.23 18.87
CA VAL A 244 11.94 -5.05 17.66
C VAL A 244 11.79 -4.16 16.43
N LEU A 245 10.90 -3.17 16.47
CA LEU A 245 10.72 -2.21 15.36
C LEU A 245 12.03 -1.45 15.05
N HIS A 246 12.74 -1.00 16.05
CA HIS A 246 14.02 -0.31 15.88
C HIS A 246 15.07 -1.16 15.12
N LYS A 247 15.09 -2.48 15.32
CA LYS A 247 15.97 -3.39 14.56
C LYS A 247 15.59 -3.48 13.06
N VAL A 248 14.32 -3.32 12.75
CA VAL A 248 13.80 -3.35 11.37
C VAL A 248 14.00 -2.00 10.69
N ASN A 249 13.63 -0.93 11.38
CA ASN A 249 13.78 0.45 10.90
C ASN A 249 14.29 1.36 12.03
N TYR A 250 15.59 1.58 12.08
CA TYR A 250 16.24 2.42 13.09
C TYR A 250 15.98 3.93 12.90
N THR A 251 15.38 4.34 11.77
CA THR A 251 15.02 5.74 11.51
C THR A 251 13.53 6.02 11.65
N HIS A 252 12.77 5.14 12.31
CA HIS A 252 11.34 5.33 12.52
C HIS A 252 11.08 6.41 13.58
N SER A 253 10.91 7.66 13.15
CA SER A 253 10.83 8.84 14.04
C SER A 253 9.75 8.74 15.10
N SER A 254 8.53 8.27 14.75
CA SER A 254 7.44 8.10 15.72
C SER A 254 7.75 7.03 16.77
N ALA A 255 8.49 5.97 16.43
CA ALA A 255 8.89 4.96 17.41
C ALA A 255 9.89 5.53 18.42
N HIS A 256 10.89 6.30 17.98
CA HIS A 256 11.81 7.01 18.85
C HIS A 256 11.09 8.01 19.75
N TYR A 257 10.15 8.77 19.22
CA TYR A 257 9.32 9.69 19.99
C TYR A 257 8.55 8.95 21.10
N ASN A 258 7.90 7.84 20.77
CA ASN A 258 7.12 7.06 21.73
C ASN A 258 8.02 6.39 22.79
N LEU A 259 9.22 5.92 22.42
CA LEU A 259 10.23 5.46 23.38
C LEU A 259 10.63 6.58 24.34
N GLY A 260 10.87 7.79 23.83
CA GLY A 260 11.13 8.98 24.62
C GLY A 260 10.00 9.28 25.59
N PHE A 261 8.77 9.22 25.11
CA PHE A 261 7.57 9.42 25.92
C PHE A 261 7.49 8.39 27.07
N ILE A 262 7.65 7.10 26.78
CA ILE A 262 7.62 6.05 27.81
C ILE A 262 8.72 6.28 28.85
N HIS A 263 9.95 6.60 28.44
CA HIS A 263 11.04 6.88 29.38
C HIS A 263 10.78 8.14 30.21
N MET A 264 10.14 9.16 29.63
CA MET A 264 9.72 10.36 30.35
C MET A 264 8.66 10.03 31.43
N GLU A 265 7.65 9.21 31.11
CA GLU A 265 6.64 8.74 32.07
C GLU A 265 7.26 7.91 33.20
N LEU A 266 8.32 7.17 32.91
CA LEU A 266 9.10 6.42 33.91
C LEU A 266 10.09 7.30 34.71
N GLY A 267 10.14 8.61 34.46
CA GLY A 267 11.07 9.55 35.11
C GLY A 267 12.52 9.43 34.64
N LEU A 268 12.78 8.70 33.57
CA LEU A 268 14.11 8.47 32.99
C LEU A 268 14.45 9.56 31.96
N TYR A 269 14.47 10.82 32.41
CA TYR A 269 14.57 12.00 31.53
C TYR A 269 15.85 12.03 30.68
N ASP A 270 17.00 11.57 31.18
CA ASP A 270 18.25 11.50 30.43
C ASP A 270 18.13 10.53 29.25
N ILE A 271 17.44 9.39 29.42
CA ILE A 271 17.21 8.42 28.38
C ILE A 271 16.16 8.96 27.38
N ALA A 272 15.11 9.62 27.91
CA ALA A 272 14.08 10.25 27.09
C ALA A 272 14.66 11.31 26.15
N THR A 273 15.61 12.17 26.62
CA THR A 273 16.26 13.18 25.75
C THR A 273 17.03 12.55 24.59
N ASN A 274 17.65 11.39 24.78
CA ASN A 274 18.33 10.66 23.71
C ASN A 274 17.32 10.13 22.67
N ASN A 275 16.24 9.52 23.13
CA ASN A 275 15.21 9.01 22.22
C ASN A 275 14.53 10.14 21.40
N PHE A 276 14.21 11.27 22.05
CA PHE A 276 13.69 12.42 21.32
C PHE A 276 14.73 13.00 20.34
N SER A 277 16.01 12.93 20.67
CA SER A 277 17.08 13.36 19.76
C SER A 277 17.16 12.44 18.53
N ASP A 278 16.97 11.13 18.69
CA ASP A 278 16.90 10.17 17.60
C ASP A 278 15.64 10.40 16.73
N ALA A 279 14.50 10.76 17.37
CA ALA A 279 13.29 11.15 16.66
C ALA A 279 13.53 12.39 15.78
N ILE A 280 14.19 13.42 16.32
CA ILE A 280 14.54 14.67 15.62
C ILE A 280 15.57 14.41 14.52
N TYR A 281 16.55 13.53 14.76
CA TYR A 281 17.51 13.14 13.73
C TYR A 281 16.83 12.47 12.55
N SER A 282 15.83 11.62 12.81
CA SER A 282 15.07 10.92 11.80
C SER A 282 14.05 11.82 11.08
N ASN A 283 13.52 12.82 11.75
CA ASN A 283 12.61 13.85 11.21
C ASN A 283 12.89 15.21 11.84
N SER A 284 13.61 16.06 11.14
CA SER A 284 14.02 17.41 11.62
C SER A 284 12.86 18.40 11.80
N ASP A 285 11.67 18.07 11.28
CA ASP A 285 10.48 18.91 11.40
C ASP A 285 9.47 18.38 12.43
N PHE A 286 9.90 17.44 13.29
CA PHE A 286 9.06 16.83 14.32
C PHE A 286 8.99 17.75 15.55
N TYR A 287 8.15 18.79 15.47
CA TYR A 287 8.05 19.82 16.49
C TYR A 287 7.64 19.29 17.88
N GLU A 288 6.80 18.24 17.95
CA GLU A 288 6.43 17.61 19.21
C GLU A 288 7.63 16.97 19.91
N ALA A 289 8.59 16.42 19.14
CA ALA A 289 9.80 15.84 19.70
C ALA A 289 10.74 16.91 20.29
N TYR A 290 10.85 18.07 19.65
CA TYR A 290 11.56 19.22 20.24
C TYR A 290 10.90 19.68 21.54
N TYR A 291 9.60 19.85 21.55
CA TYR A 291 8.86 20.23 22.75
C TYR A 291 9.06 19.22 23.88
N ALA A 292 8.90 17.93 23.62
CA ALA A 292 9.06 16.88 24.62
C ALA A 292 10.50 16.80 25.17
N ARG A 293 11.51 16.96 24.28
CA ARG A 293 12.90 17.03 24.70
C ARG A 293 13.19 18.28 25.55
N GLY A 294 12.59 19.41 25.19
CA GLY A 294 12.63 20.65 25.96
C GLY A 294 12.10 20.45 27.39
N ASN A 295 10.96 19.76 27.55
CA ASN A 295 10.39 19.42 28.85
C ASN A 295 11.34 18.56 29.69
N CYS A 296 12.00 17.58 29.08
CA CYS A 296 12.99 16.76 29.74
C CYS A 296 14.21 17.61 30.20
N PHE A 297 14.71 18.50 29.33
CA PHE A 297 15.80 19.41 29.69
C PHE A 297 15.42 20.37 30.80
N GLU A 298 14.20 20.92 30.80
CA GLU A 298 13.70 21.75 31.88
C GLU A 298 13.67 21.01 33.20
N THR A 299 13.16 19.76 33.21
CA THR A 299 13.09 18.90 34.40
C THR A 299 14.49 18.56 34.93
N LEU A 300 15.47 18.38 34.05
CA LEU A 300 16.88 18.15 34.39
C LEU A 300 17.64 19.44 34.79
N GLY A 301 16.98 20.60 34.80
CA GLY A 301 17.60 21.89 35.12
C GLY A 301 18.43 22.50 33.97
N ASN A 302 18.37 21.93 32.78
CA ASN A 302 19.11 22.39 31.60
C ASN A 302 18.31 23.49 30.83
N VAL A 303 18.03 24.60 31.53
CA VAL A 303 17.16 25.71 31.08
C VAL A 303 17.51 26.23 29.69
N LYS A 304 18.81 26.33 29.35
CA LYS A 304 19.23 26.83 28.02
C LYS A 304 18.85 25.90 26.88
N GLN A 305 18.98 24.60 27.06
CA GLN A 305 18.60 23.60 26.09
C GLN A 305 17.08 23.55 25.93
N ALA A 306 16.37 23.62 27.05
CA ALA A 306 14.88 23.70 27.03
C ALA A 306 14.40 24.92 26.20
N GLU A 307 14.98 26.11 26.44
CA GLU A 307 14.64 27.31 25.69
C GLU A 307 14.90 27.17 24.17
N ILE A 308 16.03 26.57 23.79
CA ILE A 308 16.38 26.31 22.39
C ILE A 308 15.34 25.38 21.74
N ASP A 309 14.98 24.31 22.41
CA ASP A 309 14.06 23.30 21.88
C ASP A 309 12.63 23.84 21.79
N TYR A 310 12.13 24.59 22.78
CA TYR A 310 10.81 25.22 22.69
C TYR A 310 10.75 26.25 21.55
N ASN A 311 11.79 27.09 21.39
CA ASN A 311 11.84 28.02 20.25
C ASN A 311 11.84 27.26 18.93
N ARG A 312 12.58 26.14 18.82
CA ARG A 312 12.61 25.34 17.58
C ARG A 312 11.26 24.71 17.27
N ALA A 313 10.54 24.21 18.26
CA ALA A 313 9.17 23.72 18.09
C ALA A 313 8.22 24.81 17.55
N ILE A 314 8.33 26.04 18.09
CA ILE A 314 7.54 27.19 17.65
C ILE A 314 7.94 27.65 16.23
N GLU A 315 9.22 27.63 15.89
CA GLU A 315 9.68 27.94 14.51
C GLU A 315 9.09 27.02 13.47
N ILE A 316 8.98 25.71 13.80
CA ILE A 316 8.43 24.69 12.89
C ILE A 316 6.89 24.82 12.85
N ASN A 317 6.25 24.92 14.02
CA ASN A 317 4.81 25.09 14.12
C ASN A 317 4.47 26.30 15.02
N PRO A 318 4.24 27.50 14.43
CA PRO A 318 3.95 28.72 15.18
C PRO A 318 2.64 28.70 15.96
N GLU A 319 1.74 27.77 15.67
CA GLU A 319 0.45 27.62 16.36
C GLU A 319 0.51 26.59 17.50
N TYR A 320 1.68 26.00 17.79
CA TYR A 320 1.81 24.98 18.82
C TYR A 320 1.83 25.59 20.22
N THR A 321 0.65 25.76 20.79
CA THR A 321 0.41 26.48 22.08
C THR A 321 1.20 25.89 23.24
N TYR A 322 1.40 24.57 23.30
CA TYR A 322 2.16 23.92 24.38
C TYR A 322 3.61 24.41 24.47
N ALA A 323 4.29 24.57 23.34
CA ALA A 323 5.66 25.08 23.34
C ALA A 323 5.70 26.57 23.66
N ILE A 324 4.72 27.37 23.25
CA ILE A 324 4.61 28.81 23.55
C ILE A 324 4.47 29.00 25.06
N GLU A 325 3.49 28.33 25.68
CA GLU A 325 3.21 28.40 27.11
C GLU A 325 4.40 27.93 27.96
N ALA A 326 5.04 26.82 27.55
CA ALA A 326 6.24 26.31 28.23
C ALA A 326 7.39 27.32 28.17
N LEU A 327 7.64 27.94 27.03
CA LEU A 327 8.69 28.95 26.88
C LEU A 327 8.43 30.21 27.72
N GLU A 328 7.20 30.67 27.78
CA GLU A 328 6.80 31.81 28.61
C GLU A 328 7.02 31.51 30.09
N SER A 329 6.52 30.35 30.55
CA SER A 329 6.70 29.88 31.94
C SER A 329 8.18 29.77 32.32
N LEU A 330 9.00 29.14 31.47
CA LEU A 330 10.42 29.01 31.64
C LEU A 330 11.13 30.36 31.85
N ARG A 331 10.79 31.35 31.01
CA ARG A 331 11.36 32.71 31.07
C ARG A 331 10.91 33.46 32.32
N GLU A 332 9.67 33.30 32.74
CA GLU A 332 9.18 33.93 34.00
C GLU A 332 9.90 33.34 35.25
N ASN A 333 10.02 32.02 35.32
CA ASN A 333 10.68 31.35 36.38
C ASN A 333 12.17 31.76 36.47
N ASN A 334 12.85 31.82 35.33
CA ASN A 334 14.25 32.23 35.27
C ASN A 334 14.49 33.67 35.75
N LYS A 335 13.55 34.60 35.49
CA LYS A 335 13.58 35.99 36.01
C LYS A 335 13.40 36.07 37.51
N ARG A 336 12.64 35.13 38.10
CA ARG A 336 12.43 35.10 39.59
C ARG A 336 13.63 34.59 40.34
N TYR A 337 14.34 33.62 39.76
CA TYR A 337 15.57 33.03 40.39
C TYR A 337 16.82 33.89 40.25
N ASN A 338 16.87 34.82 39.28
CA ASN A 338 18.00 35.71 39.03
C ASN A 338 17.83 37.11 39.67
N LYS A 339 16.77 37.29 40.48
CA LYS A 339 16.56 38.48 41.36
C LYS A 339 16.94 38.14 42.80
#